data_a134de265c69d2885d63baba778a33f2
#
_entry.id   a134de265c69d2885d63baba778a33f2
#
_cell.length_a   1.000
_cell.length_b   1.000
_cell.length_c   1.000
_cell.angle_alpha   90.00
_cell.angle_beta   90.00
_cell.angle_gamma   90.00
#
_symmetry.space_group_name_H-M   'P 1'
#
loop_
_entity.id
_entity.type
_entity.pdbx_description
1 polymer ?
#
loop_
_entity_poly.entity_id
_entity_poly.type
_entity_poly.pdbx_seq_one_letter_code
_entity_poly.pdbx_strand_id
1 'polypeptide(L)'
;PSDAPNIARVVALKAGIPKEVPAYTVARNCNSGMDAIIEAWRHIQLDEGEVYIAGGVESMSTIPYIVRGARWGLKLRHAQFTDALWEALTDPICGQLMG
;
A
#
# COMPACT_ATOMS: atom_id res chain seq x y z
N PRO A 1 -3.52 2.33 1.85
CA PRO A 1 -4.95 2.06 2.15
C PRO A 1 -5.39 0.72 1.58
N SER A 2 -6.15 -0.04 2.36
CA SER A 2 -6.58 -1.40 2.00
C SER A 2 -7.63 -1.44 0.87
N ASP A 3 -8.32 -0.35 0.64
CA ASP A 3 -9.36 -0.14 -0.36
C ASP A 3 -8.86 0.46 -1.67
N ALA A 4 -7.59 0.80 -1.74
CA ALA A 4 -6.96 1.38 -2.93
C ALA A 4 -5.57 0.76 -3.18
N PRO A 5 -5.50 -0.48 -3.73
CA PRO A 5 -4.22 -1.18 -3.96
C PRO A 5 -3.22 -0.39 -4.81
N ASN A 6 -3.70 0.39 -5.77
CA ASN A 6 -2.87 1.36 -6.50
C ASN A 6 -3.30 2.78 -6.12
N ILE A 7 -2.94 3.20 -4.91
CA ILE A 7 -3.32 4.51 -4.38
C ILE A 7 -2.77 5.67 -5.23
N ALA A 8 -1.58 5.54 -5.80
CA ALA A 8 -1.01 6.56 -6.68
C ALA A 8 -1.94 6.86 -7.87
N ARG A 9 -2.53 5.84 -8.47
CA ARG A 9 -3.50 6.01 -9.56
C ARG A 9 -4.77 6.73 -9.10
N VAL A 10 -5.28 6.36 -7.93
CA VAL A 10 -6.47 7.00 -7.36
C VAL A 10 -6.21 8.47 -7.06
N VAL A 11 -5.06 8.79 -6.47
CA VAL A 11 -4.65 10.17 -6.17
C VAL A 11 -4.50 10.98 -7.45
N ALA A 12 -3.81 10.45 -8.46
CA ALA A 12 -3.62 11.12 -9.75
C ALA A 12 -4.95 11.49 -10.41
N LEU A 13 -5.89 10.55 -10.49
CA LEU A 13 -7.20 10.80 -11.07
C LEU A 13 -8.03 11.80 -10.26
N LYS A 14 -8.01 11.72 -8.94
CA LYS A 14 -8.71 12.68 -8.06
C LYS A 14 -8.11 14.09 -8.13
N ALA A 15 -6.82 14.19 -8.37
CA ALA A 15 -6.13 15.47 -8.57
C ALA A 15 -6.37 16.09 -9.97
N GLY A 16 -7.10 15.41 -10.85
CA GLY A 16 -7.37 15.88 -12.21
C GLY A 16 -6.22 15.65 -13.19
N ILE A 17 -5.26 14.81 -12.86
CA ILE A 17 -4.21 14.41 -13.82
C ILE A 17 -4.87 13.61 -14.95
N PRO A 18 -4.56 13.90 -16.23
CA PRO A 18 -5.13 13.18 -17.35
C PRO A 18 -5.00 11.67 -17.23
N LYS A 19 -6.04 10.95 -17.62
CA LYS A 19 -6.09 9.48 -17.50
C LYS A 19 -5.02 8.75 -18.32
N GLU A 20 -4.46 9.42 -19.30
CA GLU A 20 -3.38 8.92 -20.16
C GLU A 20 -2.03 8.89 -19.42
N VAL A 21 -1.88 9.71 -18.36
CA VAL A 21 -0.67 9.72 -17.53
C VAL A 21 -0.68 8.49 -16.62
N PRO A 22 0.31 7.59 -16.73
CA PRO A 22 0.37 6.41 -15.88
C PRO A 22 0.70 6.79 -14.43
N ALA A 23 0.23 5.98 -13.50
CA ALA A 23 0.60 6.07 -12.10
C ALA A 23 0.57 4.69 -11.46
N TYR A 24 1.57 4.38 -10.64
CA TYR A 24 1.68 3.12 -9.93
C TYR A 24 2.22 3.33 -8.52
N THR A 25 1.97 2.37 -7.67
CA THR A 25 2.38 2.41 -6.27
C THR A 25 3.54 1.47 -6.04
N VAL A 26 4.60 1.98 -5.41
CA VAL A 26 5.70 1.18 -4.88
C VAL A 26 5.46 0.90 -3.40
N ALA A 27 5.89 -0.25 -2.91
CA ALA A 27 5.74 -0.63 -1.51
C ALA A 27 7.00 -1.32 -0.99
N ARG A 28 7.62 -0.69 0.01
CA ARG A 28 8.68 -1.25 0.83
C ARG A 28 8.51 -0.79 2.27
N ASN A 29 7.32 -1.03 2.81
CA ASN A 29 6.93 -0.63 4.16
C ASN A 29 7.27 0.85 4.43
N CYS A 30 7.87 1.18 5.57
CA CYS A 30 8.20 2.56 5.96
C CYS A 30 9.15 3.28 4.98
N ASN A 31 9.87 2.56 4.13
CA ASN A 31 10.81 3.14 3.16
C ASN A 31 10.18 3.44 1.78
N SER A 32 8.90 3.17 1.59
CA SER A 32 8.21 3.31 0.29
C SER A 32 8.29 4.73 -0.29
N GLY A 33 8.25 5.76 0.56
CA GLY A 33 8.38 7.15 0.12
C GLY A 33 9.74 7.45 -0.52
N MET A 34 10.82 6.93 0.07
CA MET A 34 12.17 7.03 -0.49
C MET A 34 12.25 6.29 -1.82
N ASP A 35 11.69 5.07 -1.89
CA ASP A 35 11.68 4.29 -3.12
C ASP A 35 10.91 4.98 -4.25
N ALA A 36 9.80 5.64 -3.95
CA ALA A 36 9.07 6.41 -4.96
C ALA A 36 9.95 7.51 -5.60
N ILE A 37 10.77 8.20 -4.80
CA ILE A 37 11.71 9.21 -5.28
C ILE A 37 12.83 8.56 -6.11
N ILE A 38 13.37 7.45 -5.65
CA ILE A 38 14.43 6.71 -6.36
C ILE A 38 13.93 6.19 -7.70
N GLU A 39 12.72 5.63 -7.76
CA GLU A 39 12.13 5.16 -9.01
C GLU A 39 11.91 6.31 -10.00
N ALA A 40 11.38 7.45 -9.55
CA ALA A 40 11.23 8.63 -10.39
C ALA A 40 12.58 9.09 -10.98
N TRP A 41 13.62 9.12 -10.14
CA TRP A 41 14.99 9.46 -10.59
C TRP A 41 15.52 8.46 -11.63
N ARG A 42 15.33 7.15 -11.41
CA ARG A 42 15.76 6.09 -12.34
C ARG A 42 15.11 6.23 -13.71
N HIS A 43 13.79 6.44 -13.74
CA HIS A 43 13.06 6.63 -14.99
C HIS A 43 13.56 7.84 -15.78
N ILE A 44 13.88 8.96 -15.10
CA ILE A 44 14.48 10.13 -15.75
C ILE A 44 15.87 9.80 -16.31
N GLN A 45 16.70 9.05 -15.58
CA GLN A 45 18.03 8.64 -16.05
C GLN A 45 17.98 7.70 -17.26
N LEU A 46 16.88 6.98 -17.42
CA LEU A 46 16.66 6.04 -18.54
C LEU A 46 15.91 6.69 -19.72
N ASP A 47 15.70 8.01 -19.70
CA ASP A 47 14.92 8.74 -20.71
C ASP A 47 13.49 8.22 -20.91
N GLU A 48 12.88 7.62 -19.87
CA GLU A 48 11.52 7.11 -19.90
C GLU A 48 10.46 8.20 -19.62
N GLY A 49 10.91 9.42 -19.36
CA GLY A 49 10.09 10.61 -19.16
C GLY A 49 10.87 11.75 -18.55
N GLU A 50 10.37 12.97 -18.73
CA GLU A 50 11.06 14.22 -18.32
C GLU A 50 10.61 14.71 -16.94
N VAL A 51 9.37 14.38 -16.53
CA VAL A 51 8.75 14.87 -15.29
C VAL A 51 8.04 13.73 -14.57
N TYR A 52 8.36 13.57 -13.30
CA TYR A 52 7.73 12.60 -12.42
C TYR A 52 7.25 13.25 -11.12
N ILE A 53 6.11 12.82 -10.62
CA ILE A 53 5.60 13.20 -9.30
C ILE A 53 5.76 11.98 -8.39
N ALA A 54 6.55 12.13 -7.34
CA ALA A 54 6.73 11.12 -6.30
C ALA A 54 6.13 11.60 -4.98
N GLY A 55 5.49 10.71 -4.25
CA GLY A 55 4.88 11.03 -2.96
C GLY A 55 4.53 9.79 -2.18
N GLY A 56 3.96 9.97 -1.00
CA GLY A 56 3.52 8.88 -0.15
C GLY A 56 2.25 9.23 0.61
N VAL A 57 1.54 8.21 1.05
CA VAL A 57 0.36 8.33 1.88
C VAL A 57 0.23 7.12 2.79
N GLU A 58 -0.17 7.36 4.03
CA GLU A 58 -0.48 6.31 4.99
C GLU A 58 -1.74 6.68 5.78
N SER A 59 -2.58 5.70 6.06
CA SER A 59 -3.79 5.88 6.85
C SER A 59 -3.97 4.68 7.79
N MET A 60 -3.25 4.70 8.90
CA MET A 60 -3.29 3.61 9.89
C MET A 60 -4.65 3.48 10.57
N SER A 61 -5.34 4.60 10.79
CA SER A 61 -6.66 4.62 11.44
C SER A 61 -7.79 3.99 10.61
N THR A 62 -7.58 3.76 9.31
CA THR A 62 -8.58 3.15 8.42
C THR A 62 -8.24 1.71 8.05
N ILE A 63 -7.21 1.12 8.64
CA ILE A 63 -6.85 -0.28 8.42
C ILE A 63 -7.92 -1.17 9.04
N PRO A 64 -8.45 -2.16 8.29
CA PRO A 64 -9.56 -2.98 8.76
C PRO A 64 -9.13 -4.07 9.72
N TYR A 65 -10.09 -4.56 10.49
CA TYR A 65 -10.01 -5.89 11.07
C TYR A 65 -10.42 -6.94 10.03
N ILE A 66 -9.76 -8.08 10.03
CA ILE A 66 -10.01 -9.17 9.09
C ILE A 66 -10.46 -10.44 9.80
N VAL A 67 -11.27 -11.22 9.12
CA VAL A 67 -11.66 -12.57 9.55
C VAL A 67 -11.10 -13.58 8.56
N ARG A 68 -10.09 -14.34 8.97
CA ARG A 68 -9.44 -15.31 8.09
C ARG A 68 -10.36 -16.51 7.85
N GLY A 69 -10.36 -17.01 6.61
CA GLY A 69 -11.16 -18.15 6.20
C GLY A 69 -12.65 -17.85 5.94
N ALA A 70 -13.14 -16.66 6.23
CA ALA A 70 -14.54 -16.29 6.04
C ALA A 70 -15.04 -16.44 4.60
N ARG A 71 -14.15 -16.34 3.60
CA ARG A 71 -14.47 -16.54 2.17
C ARG A 71 -15.08 -17.92 1.88
N TRP A 72 -14.72 -18.92 2.67
CA TRP A 72 -15.21 -20.30 2.51
C TRP A 72 -16.36 -20.64 3.46
N GLY A 73 -16.95 -19.62 4.09
CA GLY A 73 -18.02 -19.72 5.08
C GLY A 73 -17.49 -19.90 6.50
N LEU A 74 -18.18 -19.28 7.43
CA LEU A 74 -17.96 -19.48 8.87
C LEU A 74 -18.81 -20.67 9.32
N LYS A 75 -18.13 -21.74 9.73
CA LYS A 75 -18.78 -22.95 10.26
C LYS A 75 -19.19 -22.73 11.73
N LEU A 76 -19.93 -23.68 12.29
CA LEU A 76 -20.39 -23.65 13.68
C LEU A 76 -19.19 -23.64 14.66
N ARG A 77 -18.64 -22.47 14.93
CA ARG A 77 -17.61 -22.13 15.94
C ARG A 77 -17.30 -20.65 15.93
N HIS A 78 -16.57 -20.22 16.93
CA HIS A 78 -16.12 -18.83 17.00
C HIS A 78 -15.15 -18.47 15.88
N ALA A 79 -15.20 -17.21 15.42
CA ALA A 79 -14.22 -16.60 14.54
C ALA A 79 -13.53 -15.46 15.29
N GLN A 80 -12.23 -15.26 15.02
CA GLN A 80 -11.46 -14.16 15.58
C GLN A 80 -11.35 -13.03 14.57
N PHE A 81 -11.50 -11.81 15.04
CA PHE A 81 -11.12 -10.62 14.30
C PHE A 81 -9.63 -10.36 14.53
N THR A 82 -8.88 -10.23 13.44
CA THR A 82 -7.46 -9.91 13.47
C THR A 82 -7.27 -8.45 13.08
N ASP A 83 -6.60 -7.67 13.91
CA ASP A 83 -6.18 -6.31 13.55
C ASP A 83 -5.11 -6.40 12.45
N ALA A 84 -5.45 -5.96 11.24
CA ALA A 84 -4.53 -6.02 10.11
C ALA A 84 -3.34 -5.07 10.27
N LEU A 85 -3.48 -3.99 11.05
CA LEU A 85 -2.35 -3.12 11.37
C LEU A 85 -1.35 -3.83 12.28
N TRP A 86 -1.82 -4.45 13.36
CA TRP A 86 -0.98 -5.21 14.28
C TRP A 86 -0.25 -6.35 13.56
N GLU A 87 -0.97 -7.07 12.71
CA GLU A 87 -0.40 -8.16 11.92
C GLU A 87 0.67 -7.66 10.94
N ALA A 88 0.41 -6.51 10.28
CA ALA A 88 1.38 -5.91 9.35
C ALA A 88 2.65 -5.40 10.06
N LEU A 89 2.57 -5.03 11.34
CA LEU A 89 3.70 -4.60 12.14
C LEU A 89 4.40 -5.76 12.89
N THR A 90 3.88 -6.96 12.79
CA THR A 90 4.45 -8.14 13.44
C THR A 90 5.25 -8.95 12.43
N ASP A 91 6.50 -9.23 12.74
CA ASP A 91 7.34 -10.10 11.93
C ASP A 91 6.75 -11.52 11.91
N PRO A 92 6.38 -12.07 10.74
CA PRO A 92 5.74 -13.38 10.66
C PRO A 92 6.70 -14.56 10.96
N ILE A 93 8.01 -14.30 11.05
CA ILE A 93 9.02 -15.32 11.29
C ILE A 93 9.30 -15.44 12.79
N CYS A 94 9.57 -14.32 13.46
CA CYS A 94 9.94 -14.33 14.89
C CYS A 94 8.80 -13.86 15.82
N GLY A 95 7.70 -13.31 15.28
CA GLY A 95 6.56 -12.84 16.06
C GLY A 95 6.80 -11.54 16.83
N GLN A 96 7.90 -10.84 16.60
CA GLN A 96 8.22 -9.58 17.25
C GLN A 96 7.62 -8.40 16.49
N LEU A 97 7.25 -7.34 17.21
CA LEU A 97 6.88 -6.09 16.58
C LEU A 97 8.06 -5.44 15.89
N MET A 98 7.83 -4.98 14.66
CA MET A 98 8.78 -4.20 13.88
C MET A 98 8.59 -2.73 14.23
N GLY A 99 9.52 -2.14 14.99
CA GLY A 99 9.46 -0.72 15.37
C GLY A 99 10.51 -0.35 16.38
#